data_b6d81c6ff6dea847042b143ddbc497b2
#
_entry.id   b6d81c6ff6dea847042b143ddbc497b2
#
_cell.length_a   1.000
_cell.length_b   1.000
_cell.length_c   1.000
_cell.angle_alpha   90.00
_cell.angle_beta   90.00
_cell.angle_gamma   90.00
#
_symmetry.space_group_name_H-M   'P 1'
#
loop_
_entity.id
_entity.type
_entity.pdbx_description
1 polymer ?
#
loop_
_entity_poly.entity_id
_entity_poly.type
_entity_poly.pdbx_seq_one_letter_code
_entity_poly.pdbx_strand_id
1 'polypeptide(L)'
;MLTRSITLEEYGIYSNLNDILSYFTLSSSIIPFWVTRFIARQRPGAAETGLVMNILIAAISAASYLLVIPWAVRAMKISWVYLPAYIAGAIVIFGSHLVAVLEAILYSKRPETLGFGIFIFETSRVLLGLSLLIALRLGLIGAIIGLAAAFLMQSLFYLLKYLLREFKFGLRVRWDYVREWLKASAINVYGIVSGRILALANIFLFIYAGELSRAYYGAASAIASIIGYSSSLAFALYPKLLSKADTGHEDVVLSLKMVLMFAAPMAVGAITLSEELLSILNVSYSVAKPILIILATDALLSAFSSIFSSIVSGTEKFDIDTRILFRDIVKSKLFLLLTLHYVQATIVALPAYIFLSSVVLNALEAAEYLALITLIANIFITMARYMIAKRCLEFRVPWLSIGKYFAASIIMALILHVSQMPARLLFTLFRIFFGALIYFAVLLKIDKEAREFLSQLRKRQPSNLTWKAFI
;
A
#
# COMPACT_ATOMS: atom_id res chain seq x y z
N MET A 1 4.11 3.12 17.90
CA MET A 1 3.39 3.62 19.09
C MET A 1 2.24 2.69 19.48
N LEU A 2 1.28 2.44 18.59
CA LEU A 2 0.18 1.51 18.85
C LEU A 2 0.65 0.19 19.45
N THR A 3 1.59 -0.50 18.80
CA THR A 3 2.18 -1.78 19.21
C THR A 3 2.86 -1.79 20.61
N ARG A 4 3.14 -0.63 21.17
CA ARG A 4 3.69 -0.48 22.52
C ARG A 4 2.65 -0.16 23.59
N SER A 5 1.48 0.31 23.15
CA SER A 5 0.41 0.81 24.02
C SER A 5 -0.72 -0.19 24.21
N ILE A 6 -0.77 -1.25 23.40
CA ILE A 6 -1.75 -2.32 23.47
C ILE A 6 -1.05 -3.68 23.56
N THR A 7 -1.78 -4.72 23.99
CA THR A 7 -1.24 -6.09 24.07
C THR A 7 -0.98 -6.67 22.68
N LEU A 8 -0.22 -7.78 22.60
CA LEU A 8 -0.04 -8.50 21.32
C LEU A 8 -1.37 -8.99 20.77
N GLU A 9 -2.23 -9.53 21.63
CA GLU A 9 -3.57 -10.03 21.24
C GLU A 9 -4.42 -8.89 20.68
N GLU A 10 -4.49 -7.75 21.37
CA GLU A 10 -5.18 -6.55 20.88
C GLU A 10 -4.64 -6.06 19.54
N TYR A 11 -3.32 -6.15 19.30
CA TYR A 11 -2.75 -5.80 18.01
C TYR A 11 -3.13 -6.79 16.90
N GLY A 12 -3.24 -8.07 17.23
CA GLY A 12 -3.78 -9.09 16.32
C GLY A 12 -5.22 -8.79 15.94
N ILE A 13 -6.06 -8.47 16.94
CA ILE A 13 -7.46 -8.06 16.73
C ILE A 13 -7.54 -6.76 15.93
N TYR A 14 -6.69 -5.75 16.19
CA TYR A 14 -6.58 -4.54 15.40
C TYR A 14 -6.24 -4.83 13.94
N SER A 15 -5.32 -5.73 13.71
CA SER A 15 -4.92 -6.13 12.35
C SER A 15 -6.06 -6.85 11.63
N ASN A 16 -6.77 -7.76 12.31
CA ASN A 16 -7.95 -8.43 11.78
C ASN A 16 -9.09 -7.44 11.48
N LEU A 17 -9.33 -6.48 12.37
CA LEU A 17 -10.32 -5.43 12.13
C LEU A 17 -10.00 -4.65 10.85
N ASN A 18 -8.74 -4.27 10.63
CA ASN A 18 -8.32 -3.60 9.39
C ASN A 18 -8.48 -4.50 8.16
N ASP A 19 -8.21 -5.80 8.28
CA ASP A 19 -8.47 -6.76 7.20
C ASP A 19 -9.96 -6.73 6.82
N ILE A 20 -10.88 -6.81 7.80
CA ILE A 20 -12.33 -6.77 7.56
C ILE A 20 -12.76 -5.41 6.99
N LEU A 21 -12.31 -4.29 7.57
CA LEU A 21 -12.61 -2.95 7.06
C LEU A 21 -12.22 -2.80 5.59
N SER A 22 -11.13 -3.43 5.18
CA SER A 22 -10.64 -3.38 3.82
C SER A 22 -11.63 -3.92 2.79
N TYR A 23 -12.53 -4.84 3.14
CA TYR A 23 -13.58 -5.36 2.26
C TYR A 23 -14.70 -4.35 2.06
N PHE A 24 -15.04 -3.58 3.07
CA PHE A 24 -16.10 -2.58 3.01
C PHE A 24 -15.61 -1.24 2.46
N THR A 25 -14.32 -0.97 2.54
CA THR A 25 -13.70 0.23 1.93
C THR A 25 -13.33 0.04 0.46
N LEU A 26 -13.42 -1.17 -0.10
CA LEU A 26 -13.07 -1.44 -1.50
C LEU A 26 -13.85 -0.57 -2.51
N SER A 27 -15.12 -0.27 -2.21
CA SER A 27 -16.00 0.54 -3.04
C SER A 27 -15.62 2.03 -3.06
N SER A 28 -14.80 2.48 -2.10
CA SER A 28 -14.40 3.89 -1.98
C SER A 28 -13.64 4.43 -3.19
N SER A 29 -12.99 3.57 -3.98
CA SER A 29 -12.20 3.95 -5.15
C SER A 29 -12.95 3.90 -6.48
N ILE A 30 -14.16 3.31 -6.51
CA ILE A 30 -14.91 3.08 -7.76
C ILE A 30 -15.38 4.40 -8.37
N ILE A 31 -16.13 5.20 -7.63
CA ILE A 31 -16.66 6.49 -8.09
C ILE A 31 -15.54 7.55 -8.24
N PRO A 32 -14.61 7.72 -7.29
CA PRO A 32 -13.52 8.68 -7.39
C PRO A 32 -12.69 8.58 -8.66
N PHE A 33 -12.45 7.36 -9.15
CA PHE A 33 -11.75 7.13 -10.42
C PHE A 33 -12.39 7.86 -11.61
N TRP A 34 -13.71 7.83 -11.70
CA TRP A 34 -14.46 8.51 -12.76
C TRP A 34 -14.60 10.00 -12.52
N VAL A 35 -14.80 10.41 -11.27
CA VAL A 35 -14.86 11.81 -10.85
C VAL A 35 -13.63 12.58 -11.32
N THR A 36 -12.43 12.05 -11.06
CA THR A 36 -11.17 12.65 -11.50
C THR A 36 -11.15 12.86 -13.02
N ARG A 37 -11.53 11.85 -13.79
CA ARG A 37 -11.53 11.91 -15.26
C ARG A 37 -12.56 12.87 -15.83
N PHE A 38 -13.80 12.91 -15.28
CA PHE A 38 -14.85 13.77 -15.74
C PHE A 38 -14.57 15.25 -15.40
N ILE A 39 -13.99 15.53 -14.23
CA ILE A 39 -13.55 16.87 -13.86
C ILE A 39 -12.40 17.34 -14.77
N ALA A 40 -11.40 16.48 -15.03
CA ALA A 40 -10.30 16.80 -15.93
C ALA A 40 -10.79 17.11 -17.37
N ARG A 41 -11.91 16.49 -17.79
CA ARG A 41 -12.60 16.77 -19.05
C ARG A 41 -13.59 17.93 -18.96
N GLN A 42 -13.58 18.69 -17.87
CA GLN A 42 -14.44 19.86 -17.61
C GLN A 42 -15.96 19.56 -17.72
N ARG A 43 -16.39 18.32 -17.42
CA ARG A 43 -17.81 17.95 -17.43
C ARG A 43 -18.54 18.56 -16.23
N PRO A 44 -19.57 19.42 -16.44
CA PRO A 44 -20.26 20.11 -15.36
C PRO A 44 -21.07 19.14 -14.49
N GLY A 45 -21.09 19.35 -13.17
CA GLY A 45 -21.85 18.53 -12.22
C GLY A 45 -21.15 17.20 -11.83
N ALA A 46 -19.94 16.92 -12.34
CA ALA A 46 -19.21 15.70 -12.02
C ALA A 46 -18.78 15.60 -10.57
N ALA A 47 -18.33 16.72 -9.98
CA ALA A 47 -17.89 16.77 -8.59
C ALA A 47 -19.06 16.53 -7.62
N GLU A 48 -20.18 17.24 -7.83
CA GLU A 48 -21.39 17.14 -7.01
C GLU A 48 -22.02 15.74 -7.11
N THR A 49 -22.12 15.21 -8.34
CA THR A 49 -22.61 13.85 -8.56
C THR A 49 -21.73 12.82 -7.87
N GLY A 50 -20.41 12.95 -8.00
CA GLY A 50 -19.45 12.06 -7.37
C GLY A 50 -19.52 12.09 -5.84
N LEU A 51 -19.61 13.29 -5.26
CA LEU A 51 -19.74 13.48 -3.81
C LEU A 51 -21.00 12.80 -3.27
N VAL A 52 -22.18 13.07 -3.87
CA VAL A 52 -23.44 12.49 -3.45
C VAL A 52 -23.42 10.97 -3.58
N MET A 53 -22.96 10.45 -4.72
CA MET A 53 -22.90 9.00 -4.95
C MET A 53 -21.95 8.29 -4.01
N ASN A 54 -20.77 8.89 -3.74
CA ASN A 54 -19.82 8.26 -2.84
C ASN A 54 -20.28 8.29 -1.37
N ILE A 55 -21.01 9.32 -0.97
CA ILE A 55 -21.67 9.38 0.36
C ILE A 55 -22.74 8.28 0.48
N LEU A 56 -23.55 8.07 -0.56
CA LEU A 56 -24.55 7.00 -0.56
C LEU A 56 -23.87 5.62 -0.48
N ILE A 57 -22.81 5.39 -1.24
CA ILE A 57 -22.04 4.14 -1.18
C ILE A 57 -21.39 3.98 0.20
N ALA A 58 -20.85 5.05 0.79
CA ALA A 58 -20.31 5.05 2.14
C ALA A 58 -21.35 4.61 3.17
N ALA A 59 -22.57 5.18 3.11
CA ALA A 59 -23.65 4.84 4.00
C ALA A 59 -24.09 3.38 3.85
N ILE A 60 -24.22 2.88 2.61
CA ILE A 60 -24.55 1.48 2.32
C ILE A 60 -23.43 0.55 2.83
N SER A 61 -22.17 0.87 2.57
CA SER A 61 -21.03 0.06 3.02
C SER A 61 -20.93 0.02 4.54
N ALA A 62 -21.09 1.16 5.23
CA ALA A 62 -21.09 1.21 6.68
C ALA A 62 -22.29 0.47 7.30
N ALA A 63 -23.48 0.60 6.72
CA ALA A 63 -24.66 -0.15 7.16
C ALA A 63 -24.50 -1.66 6.97
N SER A 64 -24.02 -2.09 5.79
CA SER A 64 -23.72 -3.50 5.51
C SER A 64 -22.67 -4.06 6.47
N TYR A 65 -21.63 -3.28 6.77
CA TYR A 65 -20.63 -3.63 7.77
C TYR A 65 -21.25 -3.84 9.15
N LEU A 66 -22.07 -2.88 9.63
CA LEU A 66 -22.72 -2.96 10.94
C LEU A 66 -23.66 -4.16 11.05
N LEU A 67 -24.31 -4.57 9.97
CA LEU A 67 -25.16 -5.76 9.93
C LEU A 67 -24.34 -7.06 10.02
N VAL A 68 -23.18 -7.11 9.38
CA VAL A 68 -22.34 -8.31 9.31
C VAL A 68 -21.44 -8.48 10.54
N ILE A 69 -21.00 -7.37 11.16
CA ILE A 69 -19.94 -7.42 12.17
C ILE A 69 -20.27 -8.23 13.44
N PRO A 70 -21.48 -8.18 14.02
CA PRO A 70 -21.78 -8.99 15.19
C PRO A 70 -21.69 -10.49 14.91
N TRP A 71 -22.12 -10.89 13.70
CA TRP A 71 -21.99 -12.28 13.25
C TRP A 71 -20.53 -12.67 13.00
N ALA A 72 -19.74 -11.80 12.37
CA ALA A 72 -18.33 -12.04 12.10
C ALA A 72 -17.51 -12.17 13.39
N VAL A 73 -17.73 -11.29 14.38
CA VAL A 73 -17.10 -11.34 15.71
C VAL A 73 -17.41 -12.68 16.40
N ARG A 74 -18.66 -13.13 16.33
CA ARG A 74 -19.06 -14.42 16.88
C ARG A 74 -18.43 -15.60 16.14
N ALA A 75 -18.46 -15.58 14.82
CA ALA A 75 -17.90 -16.65 13.98
C ALA A 75 -16.37 -16.80 14.16
N MET A 76 -15.67 -15.68 14.35
CA MET A 76 -14.22 -15.64 14.60
C MET A 76 -13.86 -15.86 16.07
N LYS A 77 -14.86 -16.11 16.96
CA LYS A 77 -14.70 -16.32 18.40
C LYS A 77 -13.98 -15.17 19.12
N ILE A 78 -14.14 -13.94 18.62
CA ILE A 78 -13.57 -12.74 19.23
C ILE A 78 -14.37 -12.39 20.49
N SER A 79 -13.67 -12.00 21.56
CA SER A 79 -14.34 -11.57 22.80
C SER A 79 -15.26 -10.36 22.54
N TRP A 80 -16.48 -10.41 23.10
CA TRP A 80 -17.46 -9.33 22.98
C TRP A 80 -17.00 -7.99 23.54
N VAL A 81 -15.97 -7.98 24.39
CA VAL A 81 -15.32 -6.76 24.88
C VAL A 81 -14.79 -5.89 23.74
N TYR A 82 -14.39 -6.50 22.63
CA TYR A 82 -13.86 -5.79 21.47
C TYR A 82 -14.93 -5.35 20.45
N LEU A 83 -16.19 -5.79 20.61
CA LEU A 83 -17.28 -5.41 19.71
C LEU A 83 -17.43 -3.89 19.53
N PRO A 84 -17.32 -3.04 20.56
CA PRO A 84 -17.38 -1.59 20.38
C PRO A 84 -16.31 -1.03 19.43
N ALA A 85 -15.09 -1.61 19.45
CA ALA A 85 -14.03 -1.22 18.52
C ALA A 85 -14.38 -1.59 17.07
N TYR A 86 -14.97 -2.77 16.86
CA TYR A 86 -15.47 -3.17 15.54
C TYR A 86 -16.60 -2.26 15.07
N ILE A 87 -17.56 -1.93 15.91
CA ILE A 87 -18.67 -1.00 15.57
C ILE A 87 -18.11 0.39 15.17
N ALA A 88 -17.13 0.89 15.91
CA ALA A 88 -16.47 2.16 15.57
C ALA A 88 -15.79 2.14 14.18
N GLY A 89 -15.45 0.96 13.66
CA GLY A 89 -14.94 0.78 12.29
C GLY A 89 -15.89 1.30 11.21
N ALA A 90 -17.19 1.39 11.46
CA ALA A 90 -18.14 1.98 10.52
C ALA A 90 -17.82 3.46 10.22
N ILE A 91 -17.32 4.20 11.21
CA ILE A 91 -16.89 5.60 11.03
C ILE A 91 -15.64 5.67 10.14
N VAL A 92 -14.72 4.71 10.29
CA VAL A 92 -13.53 4.60 9.42
C VAL A 92 -13.96 4.33 7.97
N ILE A 93 -14.93 3.44 7.73
CA ILE A 93 -15.47 3.18 6.39
C ILE A 93 -16.05 4.47 5.81
N PHE A 94 -16.91 5.16 6.53
CA PHE A 94 -17.54 6.39 6.06
C PHE A 94 -16.48 7.47 5.77
N GLY A 95 -15.56 7.70 6.70
CA GLY A 95 -14.48 8.68 6.55
C GLY A 95 -13.56 8.40 5.34
N SER A 96 -13.21 7.14 5.13
CA SER A 96 -12.35 6.73 3.99
C SER A 96 -13.02 6.99 2.63
N HIS A 97 -14.33 6.74 2.49
CA HIS A 97 -15.07 7.07 1.27
C HIS A 97 -15.14 8.58 1.04
N LEU A 98 -15.38 9.35 2.10
CA LEU A 98 -15.45 10.80 2.00
C LEU A 98 -14.11 11.41 1.59
N VAL A 99 -13.01 10.95 2.21
CA VAL A 99 -11.64 11.34 1.80
C VAL A 99 -11.40 11.01 0.34
N ALA A 100 -11.69 9.78 -0.09
CA ALA A 100 -11.40 9.33 -1.45
C ALA A 100 -12.07 10.19 -2.53
N VAL A 101 -13.34 10.58 -2.35
CA VAL A 101 -14.03 11.43 -3.34
C VAL A 101 -13.54 12.87 -3.31
N LEU A 102 -13.25 13.41 -2.12
CA LEU A 102 -12.72 14.78 -1.99
C LEU A 102 -11.31 14.88 -2.57
N GLU A 103 -10.46 13.86 -2.37
CA GLU A 103 -9.16 13.76 -3.02
C GLU A 103 -9.29 13.72 -4.54
N ALA A 104 -10.20 12.93 -5.09
CA ALA A 104 -10.43 12.87 -6.54
C ALA A 104 -10.84 14.23 -7.14
N ILE A 105 -11.69 14.97 -6.42
CA ILE A 105 -12.10 16.32 -6.83
C ILE A 105 -10.92 17.30 -6.77
N LEU A 106 -10.19 17.32 -5.65
CA LEU A 106 -9.08 18.23 -5.43
C LEU A 106 -7.86 17.87 -6.29
N TYR A 107 -7.61 16.59 -6.54
CA TYR A 107 -6.54 16.14 -7.43
C TYR A 107 -6.62 16.79 -8.81
N SER A 108 -7.82 16.89 -9.36
CA SER A 108 -8.04 17.48 -10.69
C SER A 108 -8.01 19.01 -10.69
N LYS A 109 -8.26 19.67 -9.54
CA LYS A 109 -8.41 21.12 -9.46
C LYS A 109 -7.27 21.78 -8.70
N ARG A 110 -6.78 21.15 -7.62
CA ARG A 110 -5.81 21.69 -6.67
C ARG A 110 -4.94 20.60 -6.06
N PRO A 111 -4.08 19.95 -6.86
CA PRO A 111 -3.26 18.82 -6.41
C PRO A 111 -2.36 19.16 -5.21
N GLU A 112 -1.99 20.45 -5.05
CA GLU A 112 -1.18 20.92 -3.92
C GLU A 112 -1.85 20.73 -2.55
N THR A 113 -3.18 20.68 -2.50
CA THR A 113 -3.92 20.51 -1.23
C THR A 113 -3.83 19.08 -0.69
N LEU A 114 -3.55 18.10 -1.56
CA LEU A 114 -3.49 16.70 -1.16
C LEU A 114 -2.39 16.43 -0.13
N GLY A 115 -1.22 17.02 -0.34
CA GLY A 115 -0.11 16.90 0.61
C GLY A 115 -0.45 17.41 2.01
N PHE A 116 -1.14 18.56 2.09
CA PHE A 116 -1.59 19.08 3.38
C PHE A 116 -2.64 18.20 4.04
N GLY A 117 -3.56 17.62 3.26
CA GLY A 117 -4.56 16.68 3.80
C GLY A 117 -3.94 15.41 4.37
N ILE A 118 -2.96 14.82 3.67
CA ILE A 118 -2.20 13.67 4.17
C ILE A 118 -1.43 14.04 5.45
N PHE A 119 -0.82 15.22 5.49
CA PHE A 119 -0.13 15.69 6.69
C PHE A 119 -1.08 15.85 7.88
N ILE A 120 -2.28 16.42 7.65
CA ILE A 120 -3.32 16.54 8.69
C ILE A 120 -3.75 15.16 9.17
N PHE A 121 -3.99 14.20 8.25
CA PHE A 121 -4.36 12.84 8.60
C PHE A 121 -3.31 12.18 9.49
N GLU A 122 -2.05 12.17 9.07
CA GLU A 122 -0.97 11.51 9.81
C GLU A 122 -0.72 12.18 11.16
N THR A 123 -0.73 13.51 11.21
CA THR A 123 -0.57 14.27 12.44
C THR A 123 -1.73 14.02 13.41
N SER A 124 -2.98 14.06 12.92
CA SER A 124 -4.16 13.77 13.73
C SER A 124 -4.16 12.32 14.22
N ARG A 125 -3.80 11.36 13.37
CA ARG A 125 -3.70 9.94 13.73
C ARG A 125 -2.70 9.71 14.85
N VAL A 126 -1.54 10.39 14.80
CA VAL A 126 -0.51 10.28 15.83
C VAL A 126 -0.96 10.98 17.12
N LEU A 127 -1.41 12.25 17.05
CA LEU A 127 -1.76 13.03 18.23
C LEU A 127 -2.99 12.45 18.94
N LEU A 128 -4.07 12.19 18.21
CA LEU A 128 -5.29 11.61 18.79
C LEU A 128 -5.08 10.18 19.25
N GLY A 129 -4.33 9.39 18.46
CA GLY A 129 -3.94 8.05 18.86
C GLY A 129 -3.17 8.04 20.18
N LEU A 130 -2.17 8.93 20.35
CA LEU A 130 -1.44 9.07 21.60
C LEU A 130 -2.34 9.48 22.76
N SER A 131 -3.17 10.50 22.56
CA SER A 131 -4.08 11.01 23.60
C SER A 131 -5.06 9.92 24.06
N LEU A 132 -5.68 9.20 23.13
CA LEU A 132 -6.67 8.17 23.43
C LEU A 132 -6.04 6.90 24.02
N LEU A 133 -4.85 6.51 23.55
CA LEU A 133 -4.17 5.30 24.02
C LEU A 133 -3.43 5.52 25.35
N ILE A 134 -2.71 6.64 25.51
CA ILE A 134 -1.83 6.86 26.65
C ILE A 134 -2.55 7.65 27.75
N ALA A 135 -3.18 8.80 27.42
CA ALA A 135 -3.82 9.65 28.42
C ALA A 135 -5.14 9.06 28.92
N LEU A 136 -6.00 8.57 27.99
CA LEU A 136 -7.32 8.03 28.33
C LEU A 136 -7.31 6.49 28.50
N ARG A 137 -6.23 5.81 28.16
CA ARG A 137 -6.06 4.35 28.29
C ARG A 137 -7.18 3.52 27.69
N LEU A 138 -7.72 3.97 26.54
CA LEU A 138 -8.87 3.32 25.90
C LEU A 138 -8.51 2.04 25.13
N GLY A 139 -7.24 1.57 25.15
CA GLY A 139 -6.84 0.36 24.44
C GLY A 139 -7.20 0.34 22.97
N LEU A 140 -7.65 -0.80 22.47
CA LEU A 140 -8.00 -1.00 21.06
C LEU A 140 -9.07 -0.01 20.55
N ILE A 141 -10.10 0.27 21.34
CA ILE A 141 -11.16 1.21 20.92
C ILE A 141 -10.61 2.62 20.71
N GLY A 142 -9.65 3.04 21.55
CA GLY A 142 -8.96 4.33 21.40
C GLY A 142 -8.17 4.42 20.09
N ALA A 143 -7.55 3.32 19.66
CA ALA A 143 -6.83 3.25 18.38
C ALA A 143 -7.77 3.44 17.19
N ILE A 144 -8.93 2.81 17.19
CA ILE A 144 -9.91 2.90 16.11
C ILE A 144 -10.61 4.26 16.08
N ILE A 145 -10.97 4.81 17.25
CA ILE A 145 -11.54 6.16 17.34
C ILE A 145 -10.51 7.20 16.87
N GLY A 146 -9.23 7.04 17.23
CA GLY A 146 -8.16 7.92 16.75
C GLY A 146 -8.00 7.88 15.23
N LEU A 147 -8.07 6.71 14.63
CA LEU A 147 -8.06 6.51 13.18
C LEU A 147 -9.29 7.15 12.51
N ALA A 148 -10.50 6.91 13.06
CA ALA A 148 -11.74 7.48 12.57
C ALA A 148 -11.71 9.03 12.63
N ALA A 149 -11.25 9.58 13.73
CA ALA A 149 -11.09 11.03 13.90
C ALA A 149 -10.08 11.63 12.92
N ALA A 150 -8.98 10.93 12.62
CA ALA A 150 -8.01 11.36 11.62
C ALA A 150 -8.64 11.46 10.21
N PHE A 151 -9.45 10.47 9.81
CA PHE A 151 -10.21 10.54 8.56
C PHE A 151 -11.21 11.70 8.54
N LEU A 152 -11.89 11.94 9.65
CA LEU A 152 -12.84 13.07 9.76
C LEU A 152 -12.14 14.43 9.69
N MET A 153 -10.99 14.58 10.33
CA MET A 153 -10.18 15.82 10.26
C MET A 153 -9.68 16.10 8.84
N GLN A 154 -9.17 15.07 8.16
CA GLN A 154 -8.78 15.18 6.76
C GLN A 154 -9.96 15.53 5.85
N SER A 155 -11.09 14.86 6.03
CA SER A 155 -12.32 15.12 5.28
C SER A 155 -12.82 16.54 5.48
N LEU A 156 -12.80 17.03 6.72
CA LEU A 156 -13.20 18.40 7.05
C LEU A 156 -12.30 19.43 6.37
N PHE A 157 -10.98 19.20 6.41
CA PHE A 157 -10.03 20.07 5.72
C PHE A 157 -10.30 20.13 4.22
N TYR A 158 -10.46 18.98 3.57
CA TYR A 158 -10.74 18.91 2.14
C TYR A 158 -12.11 19.53 1.78
N LEU A 159 -13.12 19.27 2.60
CA LEU A 159 -14.46 19.82 2.39
C LEU A 159 -14.46 21.35 2.51
N LEU A 160 -13.77 21.91 3.49
CA LEU A 160 -13.60 23.36 3.63
C LEU A 160 -12.87 23.97 2.42
N LYS A 161 -11.79 23.32 1.93
CA LYS A 161 -11.09 23.78 0.73
C LYS A 161 -11.95 23.70 -0.53
N TYR A 162 -12.78 22.65 -0.66
CA TYR A 162 -13.73 22.49 -1.75
C TYR A 162 -14.87 23.52 -1.68
N LEU A 163 -15.58 23.61 -0.54
CA LEU A 163 -16.73 24.50 -0.37
C LEU A 163 -16.36 25.98 -0.52
N LEU A 164 -15.27 26.42 0.09
CA LEU A 164 -14.88 27.84 0.09
C LEU A 164 -14.45 28.38 -1.28
N ARG A 165 -14.04 27.50 -2.20
CA ARG A 165 -13.41 27.95 -3.44
C ARG A 165 -13.98 27.36 -4.72
N GLU A 166 -14.57 26.16 -4.66
CA GLU A 166 -14.97 25.41 -5.84
C GLU A 166 -16.46 25.12 -5.94
N PHE A 167 -17.18 25.19 -4.81
CA PHE A 167 -18.60 24.86 -4.77
C PHE A 167 -19.43 26.02 -5.35
N LYS A 168 -20.08 25.77 -6.49
CA LYS A 168 -21.11 26.66 -7.03
C LYS A 168 -22.46 26.14 -6.54
N PHE A 169 -23.23 26.97 -5.85
CA PHE A 169 -24.55 26.61 -5.32
C PHE A 169 -25.44 25.94 -6.36
N GLY A 170 -25.86 24.70 -6.08
CA GLY A 170 -26.74 23.90 -6.90
C GLY A 170 -26.28 22.45 -7.01
N LEU A 171 -26.67 21.59 -6.05
CA LEU A 171 -26.45 20.14 -6.14
C LEU A 171 -27.27 19.57 -7.30
N ARG A 172 -26.69 19.54 -8.51
CA ARG A 172 -27.30 18.87 -9.68
C ARG A 172 -26.66 17.52 -9.87
N VAL A 173 -27.32 16.49 -9.33
CA VAL A 173 -26.92 15.10 -9.58
C VAL A 173 -27.25 14.70 -11.03
N ARG A 174 -26.26 14.28 -11.77
CA ARG A 174 -26.36 13.82 -13.16
C ARG A 174 -26.44 12.30 -13.17
N TRP A 175 -27.66 11.76 -13.21
CA TRP A 175 -27.92 10.30 -13.22
C TRP A 175 -27.36 9.60 -14.47
N ASP A 176 -27.22 10.32 -15.59
CA ASP A 176 -26.53 9.87 -16.79
C ASP A 176 -25.07 9.49 -16.50
N TYR A 177 -24.34 10.31 -15.71
CA TYR A 177 -22.97 10.02 -15.29
C TYR A 177 -22.90 8.78 -14.39
N VAL A 178 -23.81 8.68 -13.45
CA VAL A 178 -23.86 7.51 -12.54
C VAL A 178 -24.00 6.21 -13.32
N ARG A 179 -24.92 6.18 -14.30
CA ARG A 179 -25.13 5.00 -15.15
C ARG A 179 -23.88 4.68 -15.99
N GLU A 180 -23.22 5.70 -16.54
CA GLU A 180 -21.98 5.54 -17.30
C GLU A 180 -20.85 5.00 -16.42
N TRP A 181 -20.66 5.58 -15.22
CA TRP A 181 -19.62 5.17 -14.27
C TRP A 181 -19.80 3.73 -13.78
N LEU A 182 -21.01 3.34 -13.43
CA LEU A 182 -21.27 1.98 -12.94
C LEU A 182 -21.04 0.94 -14.05
N LYS A 183 -21.46 1.22 -15.29
CA LYS A 183 -21.21 0.31 -16.41
C LYS A 183 -19.71 0.14 -16.70
N ALA A 184 -18.97 1.23 -16.67
CA ALA A 184 -17.55 1.23 -16.99
C ALA A 184 -16.67 0.74 -15.82
N SER A 185 -17.22 0.64 -14.59
CA SER A 185 -16.46 0.20 -13.40
C SER A 185 -16.20 -1.29 -13.31
N ALA A 186 -16.81 -2.11 -14.17
CA ALA A 186 -16.66 -3.57 -14.11
C ALA A 186 -15.19 -4.04 -14.10
N ILE A 187 -14.33 -3.40 -14.86
CA ILE A 187 -12.90 -3.74 -14.93
C ILE A 187 -12.15 -3.33 -13.64
N ASN A 188 -12.51 -2.17 -13.08
CA ASN A 188 -11.91 -1.71 -11.82
C ASN A 188 -12.32 -2.65 -10.66
N VAL A 189 -13.60 -3.03 -10.63
CA VAL A 189 -14.13 -4.00 -9.67
C VAL A 189 -13.42 -5.35 -9.81
N TYR A 190 -13.23 -5.83 -11.04
CA TYR A 190 -12.49 -7.06 -11.30
C TYR A 190 -11.10 -7.03 -10.67
N GLY A 191 -10.32 -5.97 -10.89
CA GLY A 191 -8.99 -5.82 -10.29
C GLY A 191 -9.01 -5.74 -8.75
N ILE A 192 -9.97 -4.99 -8.18
CA ILE A 192 -10.09 -4.82 -6.73
C ILE A 192 -10.45 -6.13 -6.04
N VAL A 193 -11.38 -6.91 -6.62
CA VAL A 193 -11.83 -8.19 -6.05
C VAL A 193 -10.68 -9.19 -5.93
N SER A 194 -9.78 -9.27 -6.93
CA SER A 194 -8.63 -10.17 -6.85
C SER A 194 -7.75 -9.90 -5.62
N GLY A 195 -7.49 -8.62 -5.32
CA GLY A 195 -6.74 -8.22 -4.14
C GLY A 195 -7.45 -8.59 -2.82
N ARG A 196 -8.79 -8.59 -2.81
CA ARG A 196 -9.57 -9.01 -1.62
C ARG A 196 -9.56 -10.53 -1.43
N ILE A 197 -9.57 -11.30 -2.50
CA ILE A 197 -9.40 -12.77 -2.40
C ILE A 197 -8.01 -13.08 -1.83
N LEU A 198 -6.96 -12.38 -2.26
CA LEU A 198 -5.62 -12.53 -1.67
C LEU A 198 -5.63 -12.20 -0.17
N ALA A 199 -6.30 -11.13 0.23
CA ALA A 199 -6.39 -10.70 1.63
C ALA A 199 -7.14 -11.68 2.54
N LEU A 200 -7.96 -12.62 1.99
CA LEU A 200 -8.59 -13.70 2.77
C LEU A 200 -7.58 -14.54 3.54
N ALA A 201 -6.37 -14.69 3.03
CA ALA A 201 -5.32 -15.44 3.71
C ALA A 201 -5.01 -14.89 5.11
N ASN A 202 -5.08 -13.56 5.31
CA ASN A 202 -4.91 -12.94 6.62
C ASN A 202 -6.08 -13.26 7.57
N ILE A 203 -7.29 -13.32 7.02
CA ILE A 203 -8.49 -13.70 7.80
C ILE A 203 -8.39 -15.17 8.19
N PHE A 204 -7.95 -16.06 7.28
CA PHE A 204 -7.73 -17.47 7.61
C PHE A 204 -6.66 -17.64 8.68
N LEU A 205 -5.56 -16.88 8.60
CA LEU A 205 -4.53 -16.86 9.64
C LEU A 205 -5.13 -16.53 11.02
N PHE A 206 -5.98 -15.49 11.07
CA PHE A 206 -6.64 -15.10 12.31
C PHE A 206 -7.62 -16.18 12.83
N ILE A 207 -8.47 -16.74 11.94
CA ILE A 207 -9.51 -17.72 12.33
C ILE A 207 -8.88 -19.01 12.84
N TYR A 208 -7.86 -19.53 12.16
CA TYR A 208 -7.32 -20.87 12.43
C TYR A 208 -6.11 -20.86 13.38
N ALA A 209 -5.35 -19.76 13.44
CA ALA A 209 -4.15 -19.68 14.27
C ALA A 209 -4.19 -18.56 15.33
N GLY A 210 -5.30 -17.80 15.42
CA GLY A 210 -5.60 -16.85 16.49
C GLY A 210 -4.92 -15.48 16.36
N GLU A 211 -5.17 -14.65 17.37
CA GLU A 211 -4.77 -13.26 17.42
C GLU A 211 -3.24 -13.09 17.39
N LEU A 212 -2.51 -13.94 18.10
CA LEU A 212 -1.05 -13.87 18.18
C LEU A 212 -0.38 -14.07 16.84
N SER A 213 -0.86 -15.04 16.03
CA SER A 213 -0.31 -15.28 14.69
C SER A 213 -0.51 -14.07 13.79
N ARG A 214 -1.69 -13.45 13.87
CA ARG A 214 -2.01 -12.25 13.10
C ARG A 214 -1.21 -11.04 13.59
N ALA A 215 -0.90 -10.96 14.89
CA ALA A 215 -0.04 -9.93 15.48
C ALA A 215 1.39 -10.04 14.97
N TYR A 216 1.99 -11.23 15.00
CA TYR A 216 3.35 -11.48 14.50
C TYR A 216 3.47 -11.17 13.02
N TYR A 217 2.53 -11.67 12.22
CA TYR A 217 2.48 -11.39 10.78
C TYR A 217 2.30 -9.89 10.51
N GLY A 218 1.39 -9.22 11.25
CA GLY A 218 1.11 -7.79 11.11
C GLY A 218 2.31 -6.92 11.46
N ALA A 219 3.03 -7.22 12.54
CA ALA A 219 4.22 -6.50 12.96
C ALA A 219 5.35 -6.62 11.91
N ALA A 220 5.62 -7.84 11.45
CA ALA A 220 6.61 -8.10 10.42
C ALA A 220 6.23 -7.44 9.07
N SER A 221 4.97 -7.55 8.67
CA SER A 221 4.44 -6.93 7.44
C SER A 221 4.53 -5.40 7.46
N ALA A 222 4.26 -4.76 8.62
CA ALA A 222 4.39 -3.32 8.77
C ALA A 222 5.81 -2.82 8.49
N ILE A 223 6.84 -3.57 8.94
CA ILE A 223 8.24 -3.25 8.66
C ILE A 223 8.58 -3.55 7.19
N ALA A 224 8.23 -4.73 6.69
CA ALA A 224 8.52 -5.15 5.33
C ALA A 224 7.89 -4.23 4.27
N SER A 225 6.70 -3.67 4.55
CA SER A 225 6.00 -2.77 3.63
C SER A 225 6.78 -1.49 3.29
N ILE A 226 7.71 -1.07 4.17
CA ILE A 226 8.56 0.10 3.93
C ILE A 226 9.45 -0.12 2.70
N ILE A 227 9.91 -1.36 2.46
CA ILE A 227 10.71 -1.72 1.27
C ILE A 227 9.93 -1.43 -0.02
N GLY A 228 8.62 -1.67 0.02
CA GLY A 228 7.71 -1.44 -1.11
C GLY A 228 7.66 0.03 -1.59
N TYR A 229 7.93 0.99 -0.71
CA TYR A 229 7.97 2.41 -1.11
C TYR A 229 9.05 2.72 -2.15
N SER A 230 10.09 1.89 -2.27
CA SER A 230 11.10 2.02 -3.32
C SER A 230 10.50 1.96 -4.73
N SER A 231 9.40 1.24 -4.92
CA SER A 231 8.70 1.15 -6.21
C SER A 231 8.11 2.48 -6.67
N SER A 232 7.86 3.42 -5.76
CA SER A 232 7.37 4.77 -6.07
C SER A 232 8.35 5.56 -6.94
N LEU A 233 9.64 5.23 -6.90
CA LEU A 233 10.66 5.82 -7.77
C LEU A 233 10.43 5.52 -9.26
N ALA A 234 9.67 4.48 -9.57
CA ALA A 234 9.30 4.11 -10.93
C ALA A 234 7.93 4.64 -11.38
N PHE A 235 7.20 5.42 -10.58
CA PHE A 235 5.85 5.92 -10.93
C PHE A 235 5.81 6.72 -12.24
N ALA A 236 6.90 7.42 -12.58
CA ALA A 236 6.99 8.16 -13.83
C ALA A 236 7.12 7.25 -15.07
N LEU A 237 7.46 5.97 -14.91
CA LEU A 237 7.65 5.04 -16.02
C LEU A 237 6.35 4.81 -16.79
N TYR A 238 5.26 4.55 -16.09
CA TYR A 238 3.94 4.28 -16.68
C TYR A 238 3.47 5.39 -17.63
N PRO A 239 3.32 6.66 -17.19
CA PRO A 239 2.88 7.73 -18.09
C PRO A 239 3.90 8.03 -19.21
N LYS A 240 5.20 7.80 -18.97
CA LYS A 240 6.24 8.01 -19.98
C LYS A 240 6.15 7.00 -21.12
N LEU A 241 5.87 5.73 -20.80
CA LEU A 241 5.64 4.68 -21.79
C LEU A 241 4.35 4.89 -22.60
N LEU A 242 3.33 5.47 -21.97
CA LEU A 242 2.08 5.83 -22.69
C LEU A 242 2.27 6.99 -23.66
N SER A 243 3.13 7.96 -23.35
CA SER A 243 3.29 9.20 -24.12
C SER A 243 4.27 9.08 -25.30
N LYS A 244 5.21 8.13 -25.27
CA LYS A 244 6.29 8.02 -26.28
C LYS A 244 6.40 6.61 -26.84
N ALA A 245 6.25 6.47 -28.15
CA ALA A 245 6.36 5.19 -28.84
C ALA A 245 7.81 4.65 -28.95
N ASP A 246 8.85 5.50 -28.79
CA ASP A 246 10.23 5.17 -29.25
C ASP A 246 11.30 5.07 -28.12
N THR A 247 10.98 5.32 -26.85
CA THR A 247 12.02 5.48 -25.80
C THR A 247 11.97 4.45 -24.65
N GLY A 248 11.30 3.32 -24.84
CA GLY A 248 10.97 2.41 -23.73
C GLY A 248 12.16 1.70 -23.06
N HIS A 249 13.23 1.35 -23.78
CA HIS A 249 14.29 0.49 -23.26
C HIS A 249 15.12 1.15 -22.15
N GLU A 250 15.64 2.36 -22.40
CA GLU A 250 16.49 3.06 -21.43
C GLU A 250 15.73 3.46 -20.15
N ASP A 251 14.47 3.87 -20.30
CA ASP A 251 13.62 4.26 -19.19
C ASP A 251 13.28 3.09 -18.28
N VAL A 252 13.08 1.89 -18.85
CA VAL A 252 12.89 0.66 -18.07
C VAL A 252 14.15 0.29 -17.30
N VAL A 253 15.32 0.33 -17.97
CA VAL A 253 16.60 0.02 -17.31
C VAL A 253 16.88 1.03 -16.18
N LEU A 254 16.64 2.31 -16.42
CA LEU A 254 16.78 3.34 -15.39
C LEU A 254 15.84 3.11 -14.20
N SER A 255 14.58 2.79 -14.46
CA SER A 255 13.61 2.50 -13.41
C SER A 255 14.00 1.27 -12.58
N LEU A 256 14.47 0.19 -13.23
CA LEU A 256 15.00 -0.99 -12.56
C LEU A 256 16.20 -0.64 -11.65
N LYS A 257 17.14 0.16 -12.16
CA LYS A 257 18.29 0.62 -11.38
C LYS A 257 17.84 1.47 -10.19
N MET A 258 16.94 2.43 -10.38
CA MET A 258 16.45 3.31 -9.31
C MET A 258 15.74 2.52 -8.21
N VAL A 259 14.79 1.68 -8.56
CA VAL A 259 14.04 0.91 -7.58
C VAL A 259 14.94 -0.03 -6.79
N LEU A 260 15.80 -0.81 -7.47
CA LEU A 260 16.64 -1.80 -6.80
C LEU A 260 17.82 -1.17 -6.03
N MET A 261 18.30 -0.01 -6.44
CA MET A 261 19.32 0.75 -5.69
C MET A 261 18.85 1.10 -4.28
N PHE A 262 17.56 1.30 -4.07
CA PHE A 262 16.98 1.56 -2.75
C PHE A 262 16.36 0.30 -2.11
N ALA A 263 15.68 -0.54 -2.88
CA ALA A 263 15.05 -1.74 -2.35
C ALA A 263 16.05 -2.75 -1.77
N ALA A 264 17.20 -2.94 -2.44
CA ALA A 264 18.20 -3.91 -1.99
C ALA A 264 18.77 -3.59 -0.59
N PRO A 265 19.30 -2.38 -0.29
CA PRO A 265 19.79 -2.07 1.05
C PRO A 265 18.67 -2.04 2.09
N MET A 266 17.44 -1.65 1.73
CA MET A 266 16.31 -1.68 2.66
C MET A 266 15.94 -3.12 3.04
N ALA A 267 15.90 -4.04 2.08
CA ALA A 267 15.60 -5.44 2.35
C ALA A 267 16.73 -6.11 3.15
N VAL A 268 17.98 -5.98 2.71
CA VAL A 268 19.13 -6.55 3.41
C VAL A 268 19.29 -5.94 4.81
N GLY A 269 19.05 -4.63 4.95
CA GLY A 269 19.04 -3.95 6.25
C GLY A 269 17.92 -4.45 7.17
N ALA A 270 16.70 -4.65 6.65
CA ALA A 270 15.59 -5.20 7.41
C ALA A 270 15.85 -6.66 7.85
N ILE A 271 16.50 -7.46 7.02
CA ILE A 271 16.92 -8.83 7.35
C ILE A 271 18.00 -8.79 8.45
N THR A 272 19.02 -7.96 8.30
CA THR A 272 20.15 -7.88 9.24
C THR A 272 19.73 -7.35 10.61
N LEU A 273 18.87 -6.35 10.64
CA LEU A 273 18.37 -5.70 11.86
C LEU A 273 16.98 -6.19 12.27
N SER A 274 16.57 -7.40 11.84
CA SER A 274 15.20 -7.87 12.00
C SER A 274 14.73 -7.95 13.46
N GLU A 275 15.58 -8.40 14.35
CA GLU A 275 15.27 -8.51 15.78
C GLU A 275 15.13 -7.13 16.43
N GLU A 276 16.03 -6.21 16.12
CA GLU A 276 16.01 -4.84 16.64
C GLU A 276 14.81 -4.06 16.11
N LEU A 277 14.49 -4.22 14.81
CA LEU A 277 13.35 -3.55 14.20
C LEU A 277 12.02 -4.01 14.81
N LEU A 278 11.87 -5.31 15.03
CA LEU A 278 10.70 -5.87 15.71
C LEU A 278 10.64 -5.43 17.18
N SER A 279 11.78 -5.41 17.89
CA SER A 279 11.88 -4.96 19.28
C SER A 279 11.55 -3.47 19.44
N ILE A 280 11.74 -2.64 18.38
CA ILE A 280 11.25 -1.26 18.38
C ILE A 280 9.74 -1.20 18.54
N LEU A 281 9.01 -2.14 17.93
CA LEU A 281 7.56 -2.19 18.06
C LEU A 281 7.16 -2.66 19.48
N ASN A 282 7.67 -3.79 19.89
CA ASN A 282 7.64 -4.34 21.25
C ASN A 282 8.65 -5.49 21.31
N VAL A 283 9.34 -5.67 22.45
CA VAL A 283 10.32 -6.74 22.63
C VAL A 283 9.73 -8.12 22.34
N SER A 284 8.46 -8.34 22.66
CA SER A 284 7.77 -9.61 22.41
C SER A 284 7.59 -9.95 20.91
N TYR A 285 7.77 -8.99 19.99
CA TYR A 285 7.75 -9.26 18.56
C TYR A 285 9.06 -9.79 17.99
N SER A 286 10.16 -9.80 18.79
CA SER A 286 11.46 -10.30 18.34
C SER A 286 11.40 -11.75 17.84
N VAL A 287 10.52 -12.56 18.38
CA VAL A 287 10.26 -13.95 17.94
C VAL A 287 9.76 -14.04 16.49
N ALA A 288 9.15 -12.96 15.96
CA ALA A 288 8.69 -12.89 14.58
C ALA A 288 9.81 -12.60 13.56
N LYS A 289 11.08 -12.65 13.96
CA LYS A 289 12.26 -12.48 13.10
C LYS A 289 12.21 -13.32 11.81
N PRO A 290 11.90 -14.63 11.83
CA PRO A 290 11.82 -15.43 10.60
C PRO A 290 10.75 -14.90 9.64
N ILE A 291 9.59 -14.48 10.16
CA ILE A 291 8.50 -13.92 9.35
C ILE A 291 8.97 -12.64 8.65
N LEU A 292 9.68 -11.75 9.37
CA LEU A 292 10.20 -10.51 8.78
C LEU A 292 11.23 -10.77 7.68
N ILE A 293 12.10 -11.76 7.84
CA ILE A 293 13.09 -12.15 6.82
C ILE A 293 12.39 -12.58 5.53
N ILE A 294 11.36 -13.43 5.65
CA ILE A 294 10.58 -13.91 4.50
C ILE A 294 9.84 -12.74 3.84
N LEU A 295 9.14 -11.92 4.62
CA LEU A 295 8.36 -10.80 4.09
C LEU A 295 9.24 -9.68 3.52
N ALA A 296 10.45 -9.43 4.06
CA ALA A 296 11.40 -8.49 3.49
C ALA A 296 11.90 -8.96 2.11
N THR A 297 12.13 -10.27 1.96
CA THR A 297 12.49 -10.89 0.68
C THR A 297 11.31 -10.78 -0.31
N ASP A 298 10.09 -11.05 0.14
CA ASP A 298 8.86 -10.89 -0.66
C ASP A 298 8.65 -9.44 -1.11
N ALA A 299 8.85 -8.47 -0.22
CA ALA A 299 8.72 -7.05 -0.54
C ALA A 299 9.75 -6.57 -1.58
N LEU A 300 11.00 -7.05 -1.50
CA LEU A 300 12.03 -6.80 -2.51
C LEU A 300 11.63 -7.36 -3.87
N LEU A 301 11.15 -8.60 -3.90
CA LEU A 301 10.65 -9.24 -5.12
C LEU A 301 9.43 -8.50 -5.69
N SER A 302 8.52 -8.06 -4.83
CA SER A 302 7.35 -7.26 -5.20
C SER A 302 7.74 -5.91 -5.81
N ALA A 303 8.74 -5.22 -5.25
CA ALA A 303 9.25 -3.97 -5.79
C ALA A 303 9.86 -4.18 -7.20
N PHE A 304 10.61 -5.25 -7.41
CA PHE A 304 11.12 -5.64 -8.72
C PHE A 304 10.00 -5.98 -9.70
N SER A 305 9.01 -6.77 -9.28
CA SER A 305 7.86 -7.20 -10.07
C SER A 305 6.94 -6.05 -10.51
N SER A 306 6.84 -4.99 -9.70
CA SER A 306 6.00 -3.81 -9.98
C SER A 306 6.38 -3.10 -11.28
N ILE A 307 7.67 -3.11 -11.62
CA ILE A 307 8.19 -2.50 -12.85
C ILE A 307 7.67 -3.24 -14.09
N PHE A 308 7.63 -4.57 -14.05
CA PHE A 308 7.07 -5.37 -15.15
C PHE A 308 5.57 -5.11 -15.35
N SER A 309 4.82 -4.92 -14.26
CA SER A 309 3.42 -4.49 -14.34
C SER A 309 3.28 -3.11 -14.98
N SER A 310 4.17 -2.17 -14.64
CA SER A 310 4.18 -0.83 -15.24
C SER A 310 4.51 -0.85 -16.74
N ILE A 311 5.42 -1.74 -17.18
CA ILE A 311 5.74 -1.94 -18.61
C ILE A 311 4.50 -2.43 -19.35
N VAL A 312 3.85 -3.49 -18.86
CA VAL A 312 2.69 -4.07 -19.53
C VAL A 312 1.54 -3.07 -19.60
N SER A 313 1.28 -2.36 -18.49
CA SER A 313 0.23 -1.33 -18.44
C SER A 313 0.55 -0.12 -19.31
N GLY A 314 1.83 0.31 -19.35
CA GLY A 314 2.29 1.48 -20.12
C GLY A 314 2.39 1.25 -21.62
N THR A 315 2.51 -0.01 -22.06
CA THR A 315 2.52 -0.35 -23.50
C THR A 315 1.13 -0.61 -24.07
N GLU A 316 0.09 -0.63 -23.23
CA GLU A 316 -1.30 -0.84 -23.66
C GLU A 316 -1.94 0.50 -24.08
N LYS A 317 -2.32 0.62 -25.35
CA LYS A 317 -2.94 1.83 -25.92
C LYS A 317 -4.47 1.84 -25.85
N PHE A 318 -5.04 0.94 -25.09
CA PHE A 318 -6.48 0.68 -25.02
C PHE A 318 -7.36 1.88 -24.61
N ASP A 319 -6.81 2.85 -23.89
CA ASP A 319 -7.55 3.99 -23.27
C ASP A 319 -7.72 5.19 -24.24
N ILE A 320 -7.25 5.09 -25.48
CA ILE A 320 -7.25 6.20 -26.45
C ILE A 320 -8.58 6.26 -27.25
N ASP A 321 -9.28 5.13 -27.42
CA ASP A 321 -10.50 5.05 -28.19
C ASP A 321 -11.76 5.24 -27.35
N THR A 322 -12.66 6.12 -27.82
CA THR A 322 -13.88 6.54 -27.12
C THR A 322 -15.00 5.49 -27.07
N ARG A 323 -14.85 4.34 -27.72
CA ARG A 323 -15.83 3.23 -27.72
C ARG A 323 -15.14 1.90 -27.41
N ILE A 324 -14.95 1.64 -26.14
CA ILE A 324 -14.33 0.41 -25.64
C ILE A 324 -15.41 -0.68 -25.60
N LEU A 325 -15.30 -1.71 -26.43
CA LEU A 325 -16.12 -2.91 -26.35
C LEU A 325 -15.56 -3.84 -25.28
N PHE A 326 -16.42 -4.47 -24.49
CA PHE A 326 -16.03 -5.45 -23.45
C PHE A 326 -15.11 -6.56 -24.00
N ARG A 327 -15.30 -6.96 -25.25
CA ARG A 327 -14.46 -7.95 -25.93
C ARG A 327 -13.00 -7.50 -26.09
N ASP A 328 -12.76 -6.20 -26.30
CA ASP A 328 -11.42 -5.65 -26.49
C ASP A 328 -10.69 -5.58 -25.15
N ILE A 329 -11.44 -5.31 -24.08
CA ILE A 329 -10.95 -5.36 -22.70
C ILE A 329 -10.41 -6.75 -22.37
N VAL A 330 -11.21 -7.80 -22.60
CA VAL A 330 -10.84 -9.18 -22.27
C VAL A 330 -9.61 -9.66 -23.06
N LYS A 331 -9.36 -9.10 -24.24
CA LYS A 331 -8.18 -9.39 -25.05
C LYS A 331 -6.95 -8.53 -24.69
N SER A 332 -7.12 -7.53 -23.84
CA SER A 332 -6.03 -6.62 -23.46
C SER A 332 -5.00 -7.26 -22.55
N LYS A 333 -3.76 -6.80 -22.65
CA LYS A 333 -2.68 -7.19 -21.75
C LYS A 333 -2.95 -6.76 -20.30
N LEU A 334 -3.71 -5.67 -20.14
CA LEU A 334 -4.16 -5.20 -18.82
C LEU A 334 -5.07 -6.22 -18.14
N PHE A 335 -6.04 -6.81 -18.89
CA PHE A 335 -6.90 -7.87 -18.37
C PHE A 335 -6.09 -9.11 -17.96
N LEU A 336 -5.06 -9.45 -18.73
CA LEU A 336 -4.14 -10.54 -18.39
C LEU A 336 -3.41 -10.28 -17.07
N LEU A 337 -2.92 -9.04 -16.83
CA LEU A 337 -2.31 -8.65 -15.55
C LEU A 337 -3.29 -8.79 -14.38
N LEU A 338 -4.52 -8.32 -14.56
CA LEU A 338 -5.56 -8.43 -13.53
C LEU A 338 -5.89 -9.90 -13.25
N THR A 339 -5.92 -10.75 -14.28
CA THR A 339 -6.15 -12.19 -14.14
C THR A 339 -4.99 -12.87 -13.39
N LEU A 340 -3.73 -12.44 -13.60
CA LEU A 340 -2.61 -12.94 -12.82
C LEU A 340 -2.75 -12.67 -11.31
N HIS A 341 -3.42 -11.58 -10.90
CA HIS A 341 -3.72 -11.36 -9.50
C HIS A 341 -4.72 -12.38 -8.94
N TYR A 342 -5.69 -12.85 -9.73
CA TYR A 342 -6.57 -13.96 -9.32
C TYR A 342 -5.80 -15.27 -9.19
N VAL A 343 -4.88 -15.55 -10.12
CA VAL A 343 -3.99 -16.72 -10.01
C VAL A 343 -3.16 -16.63 -8.73
N GLN A 344 -2.56 -15.49 -8.45
CA GLN A 344 -1.83 -15.25 -7.20
C GLN A 344 -2.72 -15.46 -5.97
N ALA A 345 -3.91 -14.86 -5.98
CA ALA A 345 -4.87 -14.97 -4.89
C ALA A 345 -5.26 -16.43 -4.62
N THR A 346 -5.46 -17.23 -5.68
CA THR A 346 -5.78 -18.65 -5.55
C THR A 346 -4.58 -19.46 -5.03
N ILE A 347 -3.37 -19.20 -5.54
CA ILE A 347 -2.14 -19.88 -5.08
C ILE A 347 -1.84 -19.55 -3.61
N VAL A 348 -2.25 -18.39 -3.10
CA VAL A 348 -2.05 -18.05 -1.69
C VAL A 348 -3.23 -18.49 -0.82
N ALA A 349 -4.46 -18.10 -1.17
CA ALA A 349 -5.60 -18.30 -0.30
C ALA A 349 -5.99 -19.77 -0.15
N LEU A 350 -5.91 -20.58 -1.24
CA LEU A 350 -6.29 -22.00 -1.18
C LEU A 350 -5.32 -22.83 -0.32
N PRO A 351 -3.99 -22.79 -0.52
CA PRO A 351 -3.07 -23.46 0.38
C PRO A 351 -3.13 -22.92 1.81
N ALA A 352 -3.25 -21.60 2.00
CA ALA A 352 -3.42 -21.03 3.34
C ALA A 352 -4.63 -21.62 4.05
N TYR A 353 -5.79 -21.70 3.39
CA TYR A 353 -6.98 -22.35 3.93
C TYR A 353 -6.72 -23.81 4.29
N ILE A 354 -6.19 -24.62 3.37
CA ILE A 354 -5.98 -26.06 3.56
C ILE A 354 -5.00 -26.31 4.73
N PHE A 355 -3.84 -25.65 4.72
CA PHE A 355 -2.83 -25.86 5.76
C PHE A 355 -3.27 -25.38 7.13
N LEU A 356 -3.80 -24.15 7.22
CA LEU A 356 -4.18 -23.57 8.50
C LEU A 356 -5.42 -24.28 9.12
N SER A 357 -6.31 -24.86 8.30
CA SER A 357 -7.48 -25.58 8.81
C SER A 357 -7.20 -27.03 9.19
N SER A 358 -6.18 -27.68 8.61
CA SER A 358 -5.92 -29.12 8.78
C SER A 358 -4.71 -29.43 9.66
N VAL A 359 -3.75 -28.52 9.79
CA VAL A 359 -2.52 -28.72 10.55
C VAL A 359 -2.55 -27.87 11.82
N VAL A 360 -2.34 -28.51 12.97
CA VAL A 360 -2.20 -27.79 14.24
C VAL A 360 -0.81 -27.20 14.31
N LEU A 361 -0.73 -25.89 14.11
CA LEU A 361 0.50 -25.11 14.17
C LEU A 361 0.46 -24.17 15.37
N ASN A 362 1.63 -23.86 15.94
CA ASN A 362 1.71 -22.75 16.87
C ASN A 362 1.57 -21.40 16.13
N ALA A 363 1.30 -20.33 16.86
CA ALA A 363 1.03 -19.00 16.30
C ALA A 363 2.15 -18.46 15.39
N LEU A 364 3.42 -18.76 15.73
CA LEU A 364 4.58 -18.35 14.97
C LEU A 364 4.68 -19.15 13.66
N GLU A 365 4.62 -20.46 13.75
CA GLU A 365 4.70 -21.36 12.58
C GLU A 365 3.60 -21.06 11.57
N ALA A 366 2.38 -20.82 12.01
CA ALA A 366 1.26 -20.47 11.13
C ALA A 366 1.54 -19.17 10.33
N ALA A 367 2.10 -18.16 11.00
CA ALA A 367 2.46 -16.90 10.37
C ALA A 367 3.66 -17.06 9.41
N GLU A 368 4.65 -17.88 9.75
CA GLU A 368 5.76 -18.24 8.86
C GLU A 368 5.27 -18.97 7.62
N TYR A 369 4.37 -19.93 7.78
CA TYR A 369 3.76 -20.67 6.67
C TYR A 369 3.07 -19.75 5.69
N LEU A 370 2.25 -18.82 6.20
CA LEU A 370 1.58 -17.84 5.34
C LEU A 370 2.59 -16.96 4.59
N ALA A 371 3.64 -16.50 5.27
CA ALA A 371 4.69 -15.70 4.66
C ALA A 371 5.42 -16.48 3.54
N LEU A 372 5.74 -17.76 3.77
CA LEU A 372 6.38 -18.63 2.77
C LEU A 372 5.48 -18.88 1.56
N ILE A 373 4.19 -19.20 1.77
CA ILE A 373 3.24 -19.38 0.68
C ILE A 373 3.15 -18.11 -0.17
N THR A 374 3.10 -16.93 0.48
CA THR A 374 3.03 -15.64 -0.22
C THR A 374 4.29 -15.39 -1.04
N LEU A 375 5.47 -15.63 -0.48
CA LEU A 375 6.75 -15.50 -1.19
C LEU A 375 6.83 -16.43 -2.41
N ILE A 376 6.48 -17.71 -2.23
CA ILE A 376 6.50 -18.70 -3.32
C ILE A 376 5.54 -18.27 -4.44
N ALA A 377 4.31 -17.87 -4.10
CA ALA A 377 3.35 -17.37 -5.08
C ALA A 377 3.90 -16.15 -5.84
N ASN A 378 4.53 -15.23 -5.11
CA ASN A 378 5.09 -14.01 -5.70
C ASN A 378 6.27 -14.30 -6.63
N ILE A 379 7.09 -15.34 -6.39
CA ILE A 379 8.14 -15.80 -7.31
C ILE A 379 7.52 -16.20 -8.65
N PHE A 380 6.49 -17.06 -8.63
CA PHE A 380 5.81 -17.50 -9.85
C PHE A 380 5.16 -16.35 -10.62
N ILE A 381 4.49 -15.44 -9.89
CA ILE A 381 3.83 -14.27 -10.50
C ILE A 381 4.85 -13.30 -11.08
N THR A 382 5.97 -13.08 -10.41
CA THR A 382 7.06 -12.23 -10.92
C THR A 382 7.63 -12.79 -12.21
N MET A 383 7.84 -14.11 -12.28
CA MET A 383 8.30 -14.78 -13.49
C MET A 383 7.29 -14.61 -14.63
N ALA A 384 6.00 -14.80 -14.35
CA ALA A 384 4.94 -14.61 -15.34
C ALA A 384 4.89 -13.16 -15.84
N ARG A 385 4.94 -12.17 -14.94
CA ARG A 385 4.96 -10.74 -15.30
C ARG A 385 6.19 -10.38 -16.12
N TYR A 386 7.37 -10.91 -15.77
CA TYR A 386 8.58 -10.72 -16.54
C TYR A 386 8.45 -11.27 -17.96
N MET A 387 7.93 -12.48 -18.14
CA MET A 387 7.71 -13.08 -19.46
C MET A 387 6.74 -12.27 -20.32
N ILE A 388 5.66 -11.75 -19.72
CA ILE A 388 4.68 -10.91 -20.41
C ILE A 388 5.32 -9.57 -20.77
N ALA A 389 6.01 -8.93 -19.84
CA ALA A 389 6.69 -7.63 -20.07
C ALA A 389 7.70 -7.73 -21.22
N LYS A 390 8.47 -8.83 -21.27
CA LYS A 390 9.43 -9.07 -22.35
C LYS A 390 8.80 -9.26 -23.74
N ARG A 391 7.55 -9.75 -23.79
CA ARG A 391 6.77 -9.81 -25.05
C ARG A 391 6.18 -8.45 -25.45
N CYS A 392 6.04 -7.51 -24.49
CA CYS A 392 5.49 -6.18 -24.75
C CYS A 392 6.54 -5.18 -25.20
N LEU A 393 7.74 -5.29 -24.65
CA LEU A 393 8.86 -4.39 -24.89
C LEU A 393 10.17 -5.16 -24.76
N GLU A 394 11.10 -4.96 -25.71
CA GLU A 394 12.45 -5.48 -25.60
C GLU A 394 13.25 -4.65 -24.61
N PHE A 395 13.68 -5.22 -23.51
CA PHE A 395 14.57 -4.61 -22.52
C PHE A 395 15.57 -5.61 -21.95
N ARG A 396 16.67 -5.11 -21.44
CA ARG A 396 17.68 -5.91 -20.75
C ARG A 396 17.68 -5.56 -19.26
N VAL A 397 17.63 -6.60 -18.42
CA VAL A 397 17.79 -6.39 -16.97
C VAL A 397 19.26 -6.04 -16.68
N PRO A 398 19.55 -4.96 -15.95
CA PRO A 398 20.92 -4.53 -15.68
C PRO A 398 21.57 -5.36 -14.55
N TRP A 399 21.81 -6.64 -14.80
CA TRP A 399 22.32 -7.60 -13.79
C TRP A 399 23.61 -7.14 -13.12
N LEU A 400 24.50 -6.48 -13.87
CA LEU A 400 25.77 -5.98 -13.33
C LEU A 400 25.53 -4.87 -12.27
N SER A 401 24.64 -3.93 -12.54
CA SER A 401 24.27 -2.88 -11.57
C SER A 401 23.57 -3.47 -10.36
N ILE A 402 22.65 -4.43 -10.57
CA ILE A 402 21.97 -5.16 -9.50
C ILE A 402 22.97 -5.89 -8.61
N GLY A 403 23.95 -6.59 -9.21
CA GLY A 403 25.03 -7.24 -8.46
C GLY A 403 25.83 -6.29 -7.58
N LYS A 404 26.13 -5.08 -8.08
CA LYS A 404 26.82 -4.03 -7.30
C LYS A 404 25.97 -3.55 -6.11
N TYR A 405 24.64 -3.40 -6.30
CA TYR A 405 23.72 -2.99 -5.22
C TYR A 405 23.68 -4.05 -4.12
N PHE A 406 23.57 -5.33 -4.49
CA PHE A 406 23.63 -6.42 -3.52
C PHE A 406 25.00 -6.53 -2.83
N ALA A 407 26.10 -6.38 -3.56
CA ALA A 407 27.44 -6.42 -2.97
C ALA A 407 27.61 -5.28 -1.93
N ALA A 408 27.22 -4.04 -2.28
CA ALA A 408 27.24 -2.93 -1.34
C ALA A 408 26.33 -3.16 -0.13
N SER A 409 25.16 -3.78 -0.32
CA SER A 409 24.22 -4.13 0.75
C SER A 409 24.77 -5.22 1.68
N ILE A 410 25.47 -6.21 1.13
CA ILE A 410 26.12 -7.27 1.91
C ILE A 410 27.26 -6.68 2.77
N ILE A 411 28.08 -5.79 2.19
CA ILE A 411 29.16 -5.10 2.97
C ILE A 411 28.52 -4.30 4.11
N MET A 412 27.44 -3.56 3.84
CA MET A 412 26.68 -2.87 4.87
C MET A 412 26.20 -3.83 5.98
N ALA A 413 25.61 -4.97 5.58
CA ALA A 413 25.09 -5.98 6.50
C ALA A 413 26.20 -6.56 7.40
N LEU A 414 27.38 -6.87 6.84
CA LEU A 414 28.51 -7.39 7.58
C LEU A 414 29.00 -6.37 8.64
N ILE A 415 29.11 -5.10 8.29
CA ILE A 415 29.52 -4.05 9.23
C ILE A 415 28.47 -3.86 10.32
N LEU A 416 27.18 -3.87 9.96
CA LEU A 416 26.07 -3.78 10.92
C LEU A 416 26.03 -4.99 11.85
N HIS A 417 26.34 -6.18 11.35
CA HIS A 417 26.36 -7.40 12.17
C HIS A 417 27.46 -7.37 13.23
N VAL A 418 28.64 -6.85 12.88
CA VAL A 418 29.77 -6.70 13.82
C VAL A 418 29.50 -5.59 14.86
N SER A 419 28.78 -4.52 14.47
CA SER A 419 28.45 -3.39 15.35
C SER A 419 27.25 -3.69 16.25
N GLN A 420 27.38 -4.67 17.17
CA GLN A 420 26.28 -5.00 18.10
C GLN A 420 26.01 -3.83 19.05
N MET A 421 24.73 -3.40 19.08
CA MET A 421 24.25 -2.36 19.99
C MET A 421 22.94 -2.82 20.64
N PRO A 422 22.61 -2.32 21.83
CA PRO A 422 21.35 -2.65 22.51
C PRO A 422 20.13 -2.32 21.62
N ALA A 423 19.12 -3.18 21.62
CA ALA A 423 17.86 -3.00 20.87
C ALA A 423 17.00 -1.88 21.48
N ARG A 424 17.48 -0.64 21.44
CA ARG A 424 16.77 0.57 21.85
C ARG A 424 16.50 1.46 20.64
N LEU A 425 15.38 2.17 20.64
CA LEU A 425 14.93 3.00 19.52
C LEU A 425 16.04 3.88 18.93
N LEU A 426 16.74 4.65 19.77
CA LEU A 426 17.79 5.57 19.30
C LEU A 426 18.98 4.83 18.66
N PHE A 427 19.42 3.73 19.27
CA PHE A 427 20.52 2.95 18.73
C PHE A 427 20.15 2.26 17.42
N THR A 428 18.92 1.74 17.31
CA THR A 428 18.46 1.12 16.07
C THR A 428 18.30 2.16 14.95
N LEU A 429 17.75 3.35 15.24
CA LEU A 429 17.70 4.45 14.27
C LEU A 429 19.10 4.90 13.84
N PHE A 430 20.03 4.99 14.78
CA PHE A 430 21.44 5.28 14.47
C PHE A 430 22.03 4.20 13.55
N ARG A 431 21.82 2.91 13.83
CA ARG A 431 22.28 1.81 12.98
C ARG A 431 21.69 1.83 11.58
N ILE A 432 20.41 2.17 11.45
CA ILE A 432 19.76 2.33 10.14
C ILE A 432 20.42 3.46 9.34
N PHE A 433 20.62 4.62 9.98
CA PHE A 433 21.28 5.77 9.33
C PHE A 433 22.74 5.47 8.98
N PHE A 434 23.48 4.87 9.90
CA PHE A 434 24.87 4.47 9.70
C PHE A 434 24.99 3.43 8.57
N GLY A 435 24.09 2.44 8.54
CA GLY A 435 24.00 1.46 7.47
C GLY A 435 23.76 2.12 6.11
N ALA A 436 22.85 3.07 6.04
CA ALA A 436 22.60 3.83 4.80
C ALA A 436 23.85 4.59 4.33
N LEU A 437 24.59 5.23 5.25
CA LEU A 437 25.85 5.91 4.94
C LEU A 437 26.91 4.95 4.38
N ILE A 438 27.08 3.79 5.02
CA ILE A 438 28.00 2.75 4.55
C ILE A 438 27.61 2.27 3.16
N TYR A 439 26.35 1.93 2.96
CA TYR A 439 25.84 1.48 1.68
C TYR A 439 26.15 2.48 0.56
N PHE A 440 25.76 3.75 0.73
CA PHE A 440 26.01 4.76 -0.30
C PHE A 440 27.50 5.05 -0.46
N ALA A 441 28.31 5.04 0.60
CA ALA A 441 29.75 5.21 0.49
C ALA A 441 30.41 4.12 -0.35
N VAL A 442 29.99 2.85 -0.14
CA VAL A 442 30.47 1.70 -0.91
C VAL A 442 29.97 1.77 -2.34
N LEU A 443 28.67 2.01 -2.53
CA LEU A 443 28.04 2.08 -3.84
C LEU A 443 28.68 3.14 -4.73
N LEU A 444 28.91 4.34 -4.21
CA LEU A 444 29.55 5.44 -4.94
C LEU A 444 31.01 5.16 -5.33
N LYS A 445 31.69 4.24 -4.64
CA LYS A 445 33.02 3.78 -5.05
C LYS A 445 32.96 2.76 -6.18
N ILE A 446 31.97 1.85 -6.15
CA ILE A 446 31.88 0.69 -7.07
C ILE A 446 31.11 1.05 -8.35
N ASP A 447 30.10 1.94 -8.27
CA ASP A 447 29.22 2.25 -9.40
C ASP A 447 29.36 3.71 -9.88
N LYS A 448 29.93 3.89 -11.10
CA LYS A 448 30.07 5.21 -11.74
C LYS A 448 28.72 5.81 -12.10
N GLU A 449 27.75 4.99 -12.55
CA GLU A 449 26.42 5.45 -12.94
C GLU A 449 25.62 5.98 -11.74
N ALA A 450 25.69 5.29 -10.60
CA ALA A 450 25.08 5.77 -9.35
C ALA A 450 25.67 7.13 -8.91
N ARG A 451 26.97 7.32 -9.11
CA ARG A 451 27.65 8.59 -8.83
C ARG A 451 27.17 9.72 -9.74
N GLU A 452 27.07 9.46 -11.04
CA GLU A 452 26.57 10.44 -12.01
C GLU A 452 25.11 10.81 -11.74
N PHE A 453 24.25 9.81 -11.44
CA PHE A 453 22.86 10.02 -11.10
C PHE A 453 22.70 10.95 -9.87
N LEU A 454 23.41 10.68 -8.78
CA LEU A 454 23.36 11.53 -7.57
C LEU A 454 23.95 12.93 -7.84
N SER A 455 24.99 13.04 -8.68
CA SER A 455 25.54 14.33 -9.07
C SER A 455 24.55 15.18 -9.88
N GLN A 456 23.74 14.55 -10.75
CA GLN A 456 22.68 15.22 -11.51
C GLN A 456 21.54 15.70 -10.63
N LEU A 457 21.14 14.94 -9.62
CA LEU A 457 20.15 15.37 -8.62
C LEU A 457 20.63 16.61 -7.87
N ARG A 458 21.92 16.66 -7.52
CA ARG A 458 22.53 17.84 -6.88
C ARG A 458 22.57 19.07 -7.80
N LYS A 459 22.82 18.88 -9.11
CA LYS A 459 22.86 19.97 -10.09
C LYS A 459 21.49 20.48 -10.51
N ARG A 460 20.43 19.66 -10.38
CA ARG A 460 19.04 20.02 -10.68
C ARG A 460 18.29 20.66 -9.51
N GLN A 461 18.96 21.04 -8.42
CA GLN A 461 18.33 21.97 -7.46
C GLN A 461 18.11 23.30 -8.21
N PRO A 462 16.85 23.71 -8.43
CA PRO A 462 16.58 24.96 -9.11
C PRO A 462 17.01 26.08 -8.18
N SER A 463 18.03 26.82 -8.60
CA SER A 463 18.41 28.12 -8.04
C SER A 463 17.28 29.16 -8.13
N ASN A 464 16.07 28.80 -8.59
CA ASN A 464 14.94 29.70 -8.87
C ASN A 464 13.57 29.12 -8.48
N LEU A 465 13.46 28.33 -7.40
CA LEU A 465 12.19 28.18 -6.71
C LEU A 465 11.99 29.40 -5.79
N THR A 466 11.58 30.51 -6.40
CA THR A 466 11.00 31.60 -5.63
C THR A 466 9.73 31.08 -4.96
N TRP A 467 9.71 31.09 -3.64
CA TRP A 467 8.57 30.71 -2.78
C TRP A 467 7.26 31.46 -3.10
N LYS A 468 7.28 32.40 -4.07
CA LYS A 468 6.11 33.15 -4.57
C LYS A 468 5.13 32.31 -5.42
N ALA A 469 5.47 31.09 -5.84
CA ALA A 469 4.53 30.21 -6.55
C ALA A 469 3.74 29.27 -5.62
N PHE A 470 4.00 29.30 -4.31
CA PHE A 470 3.38 28.41 -3.33
C PHE A 470 2.43 29.13 -2.34
N ILE A 471 2.22 30.44 -2.48
CA ILE A 471 1.21 31.22 -1.79
C ILE A 471 0.13 31.63 -2.80
#